data_3d6cf04acbe481b5eb30873af290fae8
#
_entry.id   3d6cf04acbe481b5eb30873af290fae8
#
_cell.length_a   1.000
_cell.length_b   1.000
_cell.length_c   1.000
_cell.angle_alpha   90.00
_cell.angle_beta   90.00
_cell.angle_gamma   90.00
#
_symmetry.space_group_name_H-M   'P 1'
#
loop_
_entity.id
_entity.type
_entity.pdbx_description
1 polymer ?
#
loop_
_entity_poly.entity_id
_entity_poly.type
_entity_poly.pdbx_seq_one_letter_code
_entity_poly.pdbx_strand_id
1 'polypeptide(L)'
;MDLFMKSVWTRTSLTLALVASTLACGRQEVDIATLASNSDQVIWEAGQKALKGKQWDVARQHFRRIVDGFPQSPLVPQARIAAGDAYFQEGGTGNLTLAAGQYREFLTVFPSHPRGDYAQFQIGESFYNQRNSHDRDQTQVLQALDEYLGFLDRYPDSALAKTARDRVKTCRASLARSEFVVAWFYQKSRKAYRAAIPRYENILKNYPDFEQTDETLLRLGQCLAYSGRTAEAAPVLARLLDEYPASPFVKDARLLMEPPADPKASPAPGQK
;
A
#
# COMPACT_ATOMS: atom_id res chain seq x y z
N MET A 1 80.12 13.82 60.33
CA MET A 1 80.67 14.90 59.49
C MET A 1 79.83 14.83 58.21
N ASP A 2 78.74 15.53 58.25
CA ASP A 2 78.34 16.66 57.37
C ASP A 2 78.18 16.25 55.92
N LEU A 3 77.19 16.52 55.27
CA LEU A 3 76.28 17.60 54.99
C LEU A 3 75.26 17.17 53.93
N PHE A 4 74.08 17.48 54.19
CA PHE A 4 73.04 18.05 53.29
C PHE A 4 73.25 18.00 51.76
N MET A 5 72.34 17.38 51.06
CA MET A 5 71.78 18.13 49.94
C MET A 5 70.40 17.62 49.60
N LYS A 6 69.48 18.55 49.54
CA LYS A 6 68.07 18.44 49.17
C LYS A 6 67.92 18.08 47.68
N SER A 7 67.19 17.08 47.37
CA SER A 7 66.73 16.86 46.00
C SER A 7 65.23 17.06 45.96
N VAL A 8 64.84 18.08 45.17
CA VAL A 8 63.48 18.52 44.89
C VAL A 8 62.87 17.50 44.01
N TRP A 9 61.84 16.83 44.49
CA TRP A 9 60.94 16.00 43.61
C TRP A 9 59.89 16.89 42.97
N THR A 10 60.11 17.24 41.75
CA THR A 10 59.04 17.80 40.89
C THR A 10 58.05 16.71 40.49
N ARG A 11 56.89 16.72 41.10
CA ARG A 11 55.76 15.92 40.72
C ARG A 11 55.13 16.54 39.42
N THR A 12 55.45 15.99 38.29
CA THR A 12 54.69 16.26 37.07
C THR A 12 53.39 15.45 37.11
N SER A 13 52.33 16.11 37.52
CA SER A 13 50.98 15.59 37.41
C SER A 13 50.55 15.58 35.94
N LEU A 14 50.55 14.42 35.32
CA LEU A 14 50.01 14.18 33.99
C LEU A 14 48.48 14.10 34.13
N THR A 15 47.80 15.23 33.98
CA THR A 15 46.34 15.27 33.88
C THR A 15 45.93 14.76 32.48
N LEU A 16 45.52 13.48 32.45
CA LEU A 16 44.90 12.87 31.28
C LEU A 16 43.49 13.51 31.11
N ALA A 17 43.40 14.53 30.26
CA ALA A 17 42.13 15.09 29.86
C ALA A 17 41.40 14.08 28.96
N LEU A 18 40.47 13.32 29.56
CA LEU A 18 39.52 12.46 28.83
C LEU A 18 38.53 13.38 28.13
N VAL A 19 38.79 13.72 26.87
CA VAL A 19 37.81 14.37 26.01
C VAL A 19 36.75 13.33 25.67
N ALA A 20 35.72 13.26 26.51
CA ALA A 20 34.49 12.57 26.17
C ALA A 20 33.80 13.38 25.09
N SER A 21 34.06 13.06 23.81
CA SER A 21 33.25 13.49 22.67
C SER A 21 31.90 12.77 22.76
N THR A 22 30.99 13.33 23.55
CA THR A 22 29.58 13.03 23.43
C THR A 22 29.14 13.49 22.05
N LEU A 23 29.02 12.53 21.09
CA LEU A 23 28.15 12.71 19.95
C LEU A 23 26.73 12.87 20.50
N ALA A 24 26.39 14.06 20.91
CA ALA A 24 25.04 14.50 21.06
C ALA A 24 24.48 14.50 19.64
N CYS A 25 23.72 13.45 19.26
CA CYS A 25 22.70 13.57 18.25
C CYS A 25 21.79 14.70 18.74
N GLY A 26 22.16 15.90 18.35
CA GLY A 26 21.39 17.11 18.61
C GLY A 26 20.08 17.00 17.87
N ARG A 27 19.10 16.42 18.55
CA ARG A 27 17.69 16.69 18.23
C ARG A 27 17.58 18.20 18.45
N GLN A 28 17.66 18.97 17.36
CA GLN A 28 17.38 20.39 17.40
C GLN A 28 15.92 20.52 17.82
N GLU A 29 15.66 20.60 19.12
CA GLU A 29 14.42 21.15 19.64
C GLU A 29 14.41 22.61 19.17
N VAL A 30 13.72 22.82 18.05
CA VAL A 30 13.42 24.19 17.61
C VAL A 30 12.55 24.77 18.70
N ASP A 31 13.12 25.66 19.50
CA ASP A 31 12.37 26.38 20.52
C ASP A 31 11.34 27.29 19.84
N ILE A 32 10.15 26.74 19.69
CA ILE A 32 9.00 27.41 19.06
C ILE A 32 8.59 28.65 19.88
N ALA A 33 8.99 28.72 21.14
CA ALA A 33 8.74 29.88 22.02
C ALA A 33 9.55 31.12 21.57
N THR A 34 10.69 30.93 20.89
CA THR A 34 11.50 32.03 20.37
C THR A 34 11.05 32.57 19.01
N LEU A 35 10.06 31.96 18.36
CA LEU A 35 9.42 32.55 17.19
C LEU A 35 8.63 33.79 17.61
N ALA A 36 9.30 34.92 17.61
CA ALA A 36 8.85 36.24 18.10
C ALA A 36 7.66 36.84 17.34
N SER A 37 6.99 36.09 16.49
CA SER A 37 5.80 36.50 15.77
C SER A 37 4.58 35.69 16.23
N ASN A 38 3.65 36.37 16.84
CA ASN A 38 2.32 35.83 17.23
C ASN A 38 1.32 35.82 16.06
N SER A 39 1.79 35.84 14.80
CA SER A 39 0.94 35.77 13.63
C SER A 39 0.85 34.34 13.10
N ASP A 40 -0.39 33.86 12.93
CA ASP A 40 -0.69 32.57 12.28
C ASP A 40 -0.09 32.45 10.88
N GLN A 41 -0.03 33.58 10.13
CA GLN A 41 0.57 33.64 8.81
C GLN A 41 2.08 33.36 8.82
N VAL A 42 2.82 33.93 9.77
CA VAL A 42 4.27 33.71 9.89
C VAL A 42 4.56 32.26 10.30
N ILE A 43 3.76 31.69 11.22
CA ILE A 43 3.88 30.29 11.63
C ILE A 43 3.58 29.37 10.42
N TRP A 44 2.57 29.71 9.61
CA TRP A 44 2.24 28.99 8.39
C TRP A 44 3.41 28.96 7.40
N GLU A 45 4.00 30.12 7.11
CA GLU A 45 5.15 30.24 6.19
C GLU A 45 6.36 29.44 6.70
N ALA A 46 6.64 29.49 8.00
CA ALA A 46 7.69 28.68 8.62
C ALA A 46 7.40 27.19 8.49
N GLY A 47 6.16 26.76 8.71
CA GLY A 47 5.73 25.38 8.51
C GLY A 47 5.89 24.90 7.07
N GLN A 48 5.48 25.74 6.10
CA GLN A 48 5.65 25.44 4.67
C GLN A 48 7.13 25.36 4.25
N LYS A 49 7.97 26.24 4.79
CA LYS A 49 9.42 26.19 4.58
C LYS A 49 10.03 24.91 5.13
N ALA A 50 9.64 24.52 6.34
CA ALA A 50 10.09 23.27 6.96
C ALA A 50 9.63 22.05 6.15
N LEU A 51 8.37 22.03 5.68
CA LEU A 51 7.82 20.96 4.83
C LEU A 51 8.63 20.82 3.53
N LYS A 52 8.89 21.91 2.83
CA LYS A 52 9.73 21.93 1.62
C LYS A 52 11.16 21.47 1.92
N GLY A 53 11.69 21.81 3.09
CA GLY A 53 13.00 21.39 3.57
C GLY A 53 13.06 19.95 4.10
N LYS A 54 11.95 19.18 4.02
CA LYS A 54 11.81 17.82 4.56
C LYS A 54 12.07 17.73 6.07
N GLN A 55 11.88 18.83 6.78
CA GLN A 55 11.94 18.90 8.24
C GLN A 55 10.56 18.58 8.82
N TRP A 56 10.16 17.31 8.70
CA TRP A 56 8.78 16.87 8.90
C TRP A 56 8.24 17.18 10.31
N ASP A 57 9.03 16.87 11.36
CA ASP A 57 8.64 17.15 12.74
C ASP A 57 8.46 18.66 12.99
N VAL A 58 9.36 19.47 12.46
CA VAL A 58 9.31 20.92 12.59
C VAL A 58 8.07 21.47 11.87
N ALA A 59 7.79 20.98 10.66
CA ALA A 59 6.60 21.36 9.92
C ALA A 59 5.31 21.03 10.71
N ARG A 60 5.21 19.81 11.25
CA ARG A 60 4.06 19.39 12.07
C ARG A 60 3.87 20.24 13.33
N GLN A 61 4.96 20.61 14.00
CA GLN A 61 4.91 21.48 15.15
C GLN A 61 4.35 22.87 14.80
N HIS A 62 4.78 23.47 13.69
CA HIS A 62 4.23 24.74 13.22
C HIS A 62 2.74 24.62 12.89
N PHE A 63 2.31 23.61 12.13
CA PHE A 63 0.92 23.43 11.78
C PHE A 63 0.04 23.16 13.00
N ARG A 64 0.52 22.34 13.95
CA ARG A 64 -0.19 22.13 15.22
C ARG A 64 -0.35 23.43 16.01
N ARG A 65 0.68 24.27 16.06
CA ARG A 65 0.59 25.56 16.74
C ARG A 65 -0.50 26.46 16.16
N ILE A 66 -0.73 26.41 14.83
CA ILE A 66 -1.85 27.14 14.21
C ILE A 66 -3.19 26.58 14.72
N VAL A 67 -3.32 25.25 14.69
CA VAL A 67 -4.58 24.59 15.08
C VAL A 67 -4.93 24.83 16.54
N ASP A 68 -3.94 24.76 17.42
CA ASP A 68 -4.15 24.86 18.87
C ASP A 68 -4.16 26.32 19.38
N GLY A 69 -3.29 27.15 18.80
CA GLY A 69 -3.10 28.53 19.27
C GLY A 69 -3.97 29.57 18.56
N PHE A 70 -4.49 29.25 17.36
CA PHE A 70 -5.28 30.19 16.56
C PHE A 70 -6.55 29.53 16.00
N PRO A 71 -7.44 29.04 16.87
CA PRO A 71 -8.59 28.21 16.44
C PRO A 71 -9.57 28.95 15.52
N GLN A 72 -9.55 30.28 15.49
CA GLN A 72 -10.39 31.12 14.62
C GLN A 72 -9.67 31.53 13.32
N SER A 73 -8.43 31.10 13.11
CA SER A 73 -7.67 31.40 11.89
C SER A 73 -8.27 30.71 10.67
N PRO A 74 -8.37 31.40 9.52
CA PRO A 74 -8.73 30.79 8.25
C PRO A 74 -7.68 29.77 7.75
N LEU A 75 -6.51 29.71 8.37
CA LEU A 75 -5.44 28.74 8.07
C LEU A 75 -5.60 27.40 8.77
N VAL A 76 -6.50 27.27 9.75
CA VAL A 76 -6.70 26.01 10.50
C VAL A 76 -6.99 24.83 9.58
N PRO A 77 -7.93 24.91 8.61
CA PRO A 77 -8.18 23.80 7.70
C PRO A 77 -6.92 23.40 6.89
N GLN A 78 -6.20 24.40 6.37
CA GLN A 78 -4.99 24.18 5.60
C GLN A 78 -3.86 23.58 6.46
N ALA A 79 -3.72 24.04 7.71
CA ALA A 79 -2.72 23.53 8.65
C ALA A 79 -2.95 22.06 9.00
N ARG A 80 -4.22 21.64 9.18
CA ARG A 80 -4.56 20.22 9.39
C ARG A 80 -4.20 19.35 8.21
N ILE A 81 -4.53 19.78 6.98
CA ILE A 81 -4.13 19.05 5.76
C ILE A 81 -2.62 18.98 5.67
N ALA A 82 -1.92 20.10 5.88
CA ALA A 82 -0.46 20.15 5.77
C ALA A 82 0.26 19.30 6.84
N ALA A 83 -0.34 19.13 8.02
CA ALA A 83 0.17 18.19 9.01
C ALA A 83 0.04 16.74 8.52
N GLY A 84 -1.08 16.38 7.89
CA GLY A 84 -1.27 15.10 7.20
C GLY A 84 -0.25 14.90 6.07
N ASP A 85 -0.04 15.93 5.24
CA ASP A 85 0.94 15.92 4.15
C ASP A 85 2.36 15.70 4.67
N ALA A 86 2.72 16.26 5.83
CA ALA A 86 4.03 16.05 6.45
C ALA A 86 4.25 14.59 6.87
N TYR A 87 3.25 13.95 7.49
CA TYR A 87 3.32 12.52 7.79
C TYR A 87 3.38 11.68 6.51
N PHE A 88 2.54 11.99 5.53
CA PHE A 88 2.50 11.25 4.27
C PHE A 88 3.83 11.29 3.52
N GLN A 89 4.45 12.47 3.40
CA GLN A 89 5.71 12.67 2.70
C GLN A 89 6.92 12.09 3.45
N GLU A 90 6.90 12.05 4.78
CA GLU A 90 7.92 11.36 5.57
C GLU A 90 7.91 9.86 5.29
N GLY A 91 6.73 9.29 5.07
CA GLY A 91 6.57 7.90 4.68
C GLY A 91 6.79 6.90 5.82
N GLY A 92 6.80 5.63 5.44
CA GLY A 92 6.83 4.51 6.39
C GLY A 92 5.45 4.21 6.98
N THR A 93 5.22 2.94 7.35
CA THR A 93 3.88 2.44 7.74
C THR A 93 3.26 3.24 8.89
N GLY A 94 4.04 3.57 9.93
CA GLY A 94 3.55 4.35 11.07
C GLY A 94 3.08 5.75 10.66
N ASN A 95 3.89 6.47 9.90
CA ASN A 95 3.56 7.82 9.44
C ASN A 95 2.39 7.84 8.44
N LEU A 96 2.32 6.87 7.54
CA LEU A 96 1.19 6.74 6.62
C LEU A 96 -0.14 6.48 7.38
N THR A 97 -0.10 5.70 8.45
CA THR A 97 -1.26 5.50 9.32
C THR A 97 -1.67 6.80 10.02
N LEU A 98 -0.69 7.57 10.52
CA LEU A 98 -0.93 8.87 11.13
C LEU A 98 -1.47 9.88 10.11
N ALA A 99 -0.95 9.89 8.88
CA ALA A 99 -1.44 10.73 7.79
C ALA A 99 -2.93 10.46 7.52
N ALA A 100 -3.31 9.19 7.34
CA ALA A 100 -4.71 8.80 7.16
C ALA A 100 -5.60 9.29 8.33
N GLY A 101 -5.10 9.21 9.57
CA GLY A 101 -5.79 9.74 10.76
C GLY A 101 -6.00 11.25 10.68
N GLN A 102 -4.97 12.02 10.30
CA GLN A 102 -5.07 13.48 10.17
C GLN A 102 -6.06 13.91 9.09
N TYR A 103 -6.07 13.24 7.94
CA TYR A 103 -7.04 13.54 6.87
C TYR A 103 -8.48 13.18 7.28
N ARG A 104 -8.69 12.06 8.01
CA ARG A 104 -10.03 11.72 8.56
C ARG A 104 -10.51 12.74 9.58
N GLU A 105 -9.64 13.17 10.48
CA GLU A 105 -9.94 14.22 11.43
C GLU A 105 -10.33 15.53 10.72
N PHE A 106 -9.57 15.91 9.67
CA PHE A 106 -9.92 17.07 8.85
C PHE A 106 -11.32 16.93 8.24
N LEU A 107 -11.67 15.80 7.65
CA LEU A 107 -12.99 15.58 7.06
C LEU A 107 -14.12 15.59 8.10
N THR A 108 -13.84 15.18 9.33
CA THR A 108 -14.79 15.20 10.44
C THR A 108 -15.08 16.63 10.89
N VAL A 109 -14.04 17.46 11.00
CA VAL A 109 -14.16 18.84 11.48
C VAL A 109 -14.66 19.79 10.37
N PHE A 110 -14.28 19.52 9.12
CA PHE A 110 -14.57 20.36 7.95
C PHE A 110 -15.25 19.58 6.80
N PRO A 111 -16.44 19.00 7.01
CA PRO A 111 -17.05 18.06 6.05
C PRO A 111 -17.40 18.68 4.69
N SER A 112 -17.59 20.00 4.63
CA SER A 112 -17.96 20.75 3.41
C SER A 112 -16.81 21.59 2.85
N HIS A 113 -15.58 21.39 3.34
CA HIS A 113 -14.44 22.17 2.87
C HIS A 113 -14.07 21.82 1.42
N PRO A 114 -13.72 22.79 0.55
CA PRO A 114 -13.38 22.54 -0.86
C PRO A 114 -12.26 21.52 -1.10
N ARG A 115 -11.34 21.36 -0.13
CA ARG A 115 -10.28 20.33 -0.19
C ARG A 115 -10.67 18.99 0.45
N GLY A 116 -11.95 18.73 0.67
CA GLY A 116 -12.42 17.46 1.19
C GLY A 116 -12.11 16.30 0.26
N ASP A 117 -12.18 16.53 -1.05
CA ASP A 117 -11.79 15.57 -2.07
C ASP A 117 -10.31 15.19 -1.97
N TYR A 118 -9.42 16.17 -1.83
CA TYR A 118 -8.00 15.92 -1.63
C TYR A 118 -7.74 15.06 -0.37
N ALA A 119 -8.35 15.43 0.76
CA ALA A 119 -8.16 14.70 2.00
C ALA A 119 -8.65 13.25 1.91
N GLN A 120 -9.83 13.02 1.33
CA GLN A 120 -10.37 11.67 1.13
C GLN A 120 -9.47 10.83 0.20
N PHE A 121 -8.99 11.43 -0.89
CA PHE A 121 -8.07 10.76 -1.80
C PHE A 121 -6.76 10.37 -1.10
N GLN A 122 -6.21 11.27 -0.27
CA GLN A 122 -4.97 11.02 0.46
C GLN A 122 -5.11 9.94 1.56
N ILE A 123 -6.30 9.71 2.08
CA ILE A 123 -6.55 8.53 2.94
C ILE A 123 -6.32 7.25 2.12
N GLY A 124 -6.90 7.16 0.93
CA GLY A 124 -6.68 6.04 0.01
C GLY A 124 -5.20 5.84 -0.35
N GLU A 125 -4.50 6.93 -0.70
CA GLU A 125 -3.06 6.90 -1.00
C GLU A 125 -2.23 6.45 0.21
N SER A 126 -2.64 6.81 1.43
CA SER A 126 -1.95 6.40 2.66
C SER A 126 -1.99 4.88 2.83
N PHE A 127 -3.12 4.22 2.59
CA PHE A 127 -3.22 2.76 2.61
C PHE A 127 -2.53 2.13 1.40
N TYR A 128 -2.73 2.70 0.22
CA TYR A 128 -2.11 2.19 -1.01
C TYR A 128 -0.58 2.14 -0.94
N ASN A 129 0.04 3.13 -0.30
CA ASN A 129 1.49 3.15 -0.11
C ASN A 129 2.01 2.19 0.97
N GLN A 130 1.10 1.58 1.75
CA GLN A 130 1.43 0.52 2.71
C GLN A 130 1.24 -0.90 2.14
N ARG A 131 0.86 -1.03 0.86
CA ARG A 131 0.59 -2.34 0.23
C ARG A 131 1.80 -3.26 0.24
N ASN A 132 1.54 -4.53 0.46
CA ASN A 132 2.51 -5.60 0.34
C ASN A 132 2.53 -6.23 -1.06
N SER A 133 3.46 -7.17 -1.29
CA SER A 133 3.44 -8.05 -2.46
C SER A 133 2.23 -9.00 -2.42
N HIS A 134 1.85 -9.54 -3.58
CA HIS A 134 0.61 -10.33 -3.76
C HIS A 134 0.53 -11.62 -2.93
N ASP A 135 1.68 -12.13 -2.49
CA ASP A 135 1.82 -13.34 -1.67
C ASP A 135 1.69 -13.09 -0.17
N ARG A 136 1.49 -11.83 0.22
CA ARG A 136 1.36 -11.39 1.62
C ARG A 136 -0.03 -10.85 1.91
N ASP A 137 -0.22 -10.40 3.15
CA ASP A 137 -1.46 -9.77 3.60
C ASP A 137 -1.86 -8.60 2.71
N GLN A 138 -3.12 -8.62 2.23
CA GLN A 138 -3.72 -7.63 1.33
C GLN A 138 -4.65 -6.65 2.05
N THR A 139 -4.66 -6.62 3.38
CA THR A 139 -5.55 -5.74 4.17
C THR A 139 -5.43 -4.28 3.75
N GLN A 140 -4.21 -3.80 3.51
CA GLN A 140 -3.97 -2.40 3.11
C GLN A 140 -4.51 -2.10 1.71
N VAL A 141 -4.44 -3.07 0.80
CA VAL A 141 -5.01 -2.93 -0.56
C VAL A 141 -6.54 -2.89 -0.51
N LEU A 142 -7.15 -3.71 0.35
CA LEU A 142 -8.61 -3.68 0.57
C LEU A 142 -9.06 -2.33 1.15
N GLN A 143 -8.36 -1.83 2.17
CA GLN A 143 -8.65 -0.52 2.75
C GLN A 143 -8.48 0.61 1.73
N ALA A 144 -7.41 0.58 0.92
CA ALA A 144 -7.21 1.55 -0.15
C ALA A 144 -8.36 1.51 -1.18
N LEU A 145 -8.78 0.31 -1.58
CA LEU A 145 -9.88 0.12 -2.51
C LEU A 145 -11.19 0.74 -1.98
N ASP A 146 -11.52 0.47 -0.71
CA ASP A 146 -12.73 1.01 -0.08
C ASP A 146 -12.70 2.54 -0.01
N GLU A 147 -11.56 3.13 0.35
CA GLU A 147 -11.41 4.59 0.42
C GLU A 147 -11.52 5.24 -0.98
N TYR A 148 -10.98 4.62 -2.04
CA TYR A 148 -11.13 5.15 -3.40
C TYR A 148 -12.55 5.00 -3.94
N LEU A 149 -13.24 3.92 -3.62
CA LEU A 149 -14.65 3.76 -4.00
C LEU A 149 -15.52 4.80 -3.28
N GLY A 150 -15.31 5.00 -1.97
CA GLY A 150 -15.97 6.07 -1.21
C GLY A 150 -15.64 7.47 -1.72
N PHE A 151 -14.40 7.69 -2.17
CA PHE A 151 -14.02 8.94 -2.83
C PHE A 151 -14.82 9.16 -4.14
N LEU A 152 -14.92 8.16 -4.99
CA LEU A 152 -15.63 8.26 -6.27
C LEU A 152 -17.13 8.46 -6.11
N ASP A 153 -17.72 7.89 -5.06
CA ASP A 153 -19.12 8.09 -4.69
C ASP A 153 -19.37 9.54 -4.22
N ARG A 154 -18.50 10.05 -3.36
CA ARG A 154 -18.67 11.37 -2.73
C ARG A 154 -18.22 12.53 -3.60
N TYR A 155 -17.19 12.32 -4.45
CA TYR A 155 -16.55 13.37 -5.25
C TYR A 155 -16.39 12.96 -6.73
N PRO A 156 -17.49 12.60 -7.44
CA PRO A 156 -17.43 12.08 -8.81
C PRO A 156 -16.83 13.07 -9.82
N ASP A 157 -16.98 14.39 -9.56
CA ASP A 157 -16.54 15.46 -10.44
C ASP A 157 -15.16 16.06 -10.03
N SER A 158 -14.49 15.49 -9.03
CA SER A 158 -13.16 15.94 -8.63
C SER A 158 -12.15 15.72 -9.75
N ALA A 159 -11.19 16.64 -9.87
CA ALA A 159 -10.03 16.47 -10.76
C ALA A 159 -9.23 15.19 -10.49
N LEU A 160 -9.34 14.63 -9.26
CA LEU A 160 -8.69 13.38 -8.85
C LEU A 160 -9.50 12.13 -9.23
N ALA A 161 -10.75 12.25 -9.73
CA ALA A 161 -11.62 11.12 -9.99
C ALA A 161 -11.04 10.14 -11.02
N LYS A 162 -10.36 10.63 -12.05
CA LYS A 162 -9.67 9.76 -13.01
C LYS A 162 -8.58 8.94 -12.31
N THR A 163 -7.74 9.59 -11.53
CA THR A 163 -6.65 8.92 -10.79
C THR A 163 -7.21 7.89 -9.81
N ALA A 164 -8.30 8.22 -9.11
CA ALA A 164 -8.96 7.29 -8.18
C ALA A 164 -9.49 6.04 -8.92
N ARG A 165 -10.09 6.19 -10.12
CA ARG A 165 -10.51 5.02 -10.95
C ARG A 165 -9.33 4.15 -11.36
N ASP A 166 -8.21 4.75 -11.72
CA ASP A 166 -6.98 4.01 -12.06
C ASP A 166 -6.43 3.27 -10.83
N ARG A 167 -6.52 3.87 -9.63
CA ARG A 167 -6.18 3.21 -8.36
C ARG A 167 -7.11 2.04 -8.03
N VAL A 168 -8.42 2.22 -8.19
CA VAL A 168 -9.40 1.13 -8.02
C VAL A 168 -9.04 -0.05 -8.92
N LYS A 169 -8.77 0.19 -10.20
CA LYS A 169 -8.35 -0.85 -11.13
C LYS A 169 -7.08 -1.58 -10.65
N THR A 170 -6.07 -0.82 -10.21
CA THR A 170 -4.81 -1.38 -9.72
C THR A 170 -5.01 -2.20 -8.45
N CYS A 171 -5.82 -1.73 -7.49
CA CYS A 171 -6.14 -2.47 -6.27
C CYS A 171 -6.86 -3.79 -6.60
N ARG A 172 -7.88 -3.75 -7.47
CA ARG A 172 -8.62 -4.95 -7.91
C ARG A 172 -7.71 -5.96 -8.60
N ALA A 173 -6.82 -5.51 -9.48
CA ALA A 173 -5.83 -6.38 -10.12
C ALA A 173 -4.87 -7.02 -9.11
N SER A 174 -4.42 -6.26 -8.10
CA SER A 174 -3.56 -6.78 -7.02
C SER A 174 -4.27 -7.87 -6.20
N LEU A 175 -5.53 -7.64 -5.83
CA LEU A 175 -6.35 -8.61 -5.08
C LEU A 175 -6.61 -9.89 -5.89
N ALA A 176 -6.98 -9.75 -7.16
CA ALA A 176 -7.16 -10.88 -8.07
C ALA A 176 -5.86 -11.68 -8.21
N ARG A 177 -4.75 -10.99 -8.37
CA ARG A 177 -3.42 -11.63 -8.44
C ARG A 177 -3.07 -12.41 -7.18
N SER A 178 -3.37 -11.87 -6.00
CA SER A 178 -3.17 -12.56 -4.73
C SER A 178 -3.98 -13.86 -4.66
N GLU A 179 -5.27 -13.81 -5.00
CA GLU A 179 -6.12 -15.01 -5.06
C GLU A 179 -5.57 -16.04 -6.07
N PHE A 180 -5.12 -15.56 -7.24
CA PHE A 180 -4.55 -16.43 -8.27
C PHE A 180 -3.27 -17.15 -7.79
N VAL A 181 -2.34 -16.43 -7.18
CA VAL A 181 -1.09 -17.01 -6.66
C VAL A 181 -1.38 -18.11 -5.63
N VAL A 182 -2.32 -17.86 -4.72
CA VAL A 182 -2.71 -18.85 -3.69
C VAL A 182 -3.42 -20.05 -4.34
N ALA A 183 -4.35 -19.82 -5.28
CA ALA A 183 -5.03 -20.90 -6.00
C ALA A 183 -4.02 -21.77 -6.78
N TRP A 184 -3.09 -21.12 -7.47
CA TRP A 184 -2.01 -21.79 -8.20
C TRP A 184 -1.12 -22.64 -7.29
N PHE A 185 -0.76 -22.13 -6.11
CA PHE A 185 -0.01 -22.90 -5.11
C PHE A 185 -0.75 -24.19 -4.70
N TYR A 186 -2.04 -24.09 -4.39
CA TYR A 186 -2.86 -25.27 -4.06
C TYR A 186 -2.94 -26.24 -5.23
N GLN A 187 -3.15 -25.76 -6.44
CA GLN A 187 -3.26 -26.60 -7.63
C GLN A 187 -1.95 -27.31 -7.93
N LYS A 188 -0.84 -26.57 -8.06
CA LYS A 188 0.43 -27.10 -8.58
C LYS A 188 1.24 -27.82 -7.52
N SER A 189 1.45 -27.17 -6.37
CA SER A 189 2.37 -27.68 -5.35
C SER A 189 1.72 -28.70 -4.42
N ARG A 190 0.42 -28.55 -4.15
CA ARG A 190 -0.31 -29.43 -3.23
C ARG A 190 -1.23 -30.42 -3.90
N LYS A 191 -1.53 -30.24 -5.21
CA LYS A 191 -2.56 -30.99 -5.96
C LYS A 191 -3.92 -30.98 -5.24
N ALA A 192 -4.17 -29.94 -4.43
CA ALA A 192 -5.38 -29.75 -3.65
C ALA A 192 -6.43 -28.98 -4.49
N TYR A 193 -6.88 -29.60 -5.56
CA TYR A 193 -7.78 -28.99 -6.56
C TYR A 193 -9.03 -28.41 -5.94
N ARG A 194 -9.65 -29.13 -4.97
CA ARG A 194 -10.85 -28.65 -4.26
C ARG A 194 -10.63 -27.36 -3.48
N ALA A 195 -9.40 -27.09 -3.00
CA ALA A 195 -9.06 -25.88 -2.30
C ALA A 195 -8.75 -24.71 -3.28
N ALA A 196 -8.30 -25.01 -4.49
CA ALA A 196 -8.03 -24.01 -5.53
C ALA A 196 -9.32 -23.48 -6.18
N ILE A 197 -10.33 -24.34 -6.37
CA ILE A 197 -11.60 -24.03 -7.04
C ILE A 197 -12.24 -22.74 -6.51
N PRO A 198 -12.59 -22.62 -5.21
CA PRO A 198 -13.31 -21.43 -4.73
C PRO A 198 -12.52 -20.13 -4.90
N ARG A 199 -11.18 -20.19 -4.96
CA ARG A 199 -10.36 -19.01 -5.19
C ARG A 199 -10.41 -18.56 -6.65
N TYR A 200 -10.32 -19.49 -7.62
CA TYR A 200 -10.49 -19.17 -9.02
C TYR A 200 -11.93 -18.66 -9.32
N GLU A 201 -12.94 -19.27 -8.70
CA GLU A 201 -14.33 -18.80 -8.79
C GLU A 201 -14.48 -17.37 -8.24
N ASN A 202 -13.82 -17.07 -7.12
CA ASN A 202 -13.79 -15.73 -6.52
C ASN A 202 -13.20 -14.70 -7.48
N ILE A 203 -12.12 -15.03 -8.20
CA ILE A 203 -11.52 -14.14 -9.21
C ILE A 203 -12.54 -13.82 -10.30
N LEU A 204 -13.13 -14.85 -10.90
CA LEU A 204 -14.07 -14.68 -12.01
C LEU A 204 -15.34 -13.93 -11.63
N LYS A 205 -15.76 -14.03 -10.36
CA LYS A 205 -16.94 -13.35 -9.82
C LYS A 205 -16.66 -11.89 -9.46
N ASN A 206 -15.58 -11.63 -8.74
CA ASN A 206 -15.35 -10.33 -8.10
C ASN A 206 -14.37 -9.44 -8.86
N TYR A 207 -13.58 -10.01 -9.77
CA TYR A 207 -12.55 -9.30 -10.54
C TYR A 207 -12.65 -9.62 -12.04
N PRO A 208 -13.79 -9.30 -12.71
CA PRO A 208 -14.01 -9.67 -14.11
C PRO A 208 -13.01 -9.04 -15.08
N ASP A 209 -12.39 -7.90 -14.69
CA ASP A 209 -11.40 -7.18 -15.50
C ASP A 209 -9.95 -7.67 -15.23
N PHE A 210 -9.79 -8.83 -14.59
CA PHE A 210 -8.46 -9.37 -14.32
C PHE A 210 -7.76 -9.79 -15.60
N GLU A 211 -6.52 -9.32 -15.81
CA GLU A 211 -5.78 -9.55 -17.07
C GLU A 211 -5.52 -11.02 -17.40
N GLN A 212 -5.53 -11.92 -16.39
CA GLN A 212 -5.33 -13.36 -16.54
C GLN A 212 -6.64 -14.15 -16.39
N THR A 213 -7.74 -13.58 -16.81
CA THR A 213 -9.06 -14.24 -16.74
C THR A 213 -9.10 -15.51 -17.60
N ASP A 214 -8.47 -15.49 -18.77
CA ASP A 214 -8.34 -16.65 -19.65
C ASP A 214 -7.55 -17.79 -18.99
N GLU A 215 -6.40 -17.49 -18.37
CA GLU A 215 -5.66 -18.50 -17.58
C GLU A 215 -6.48 -18.99 -16.40
N THR A 216 -7.18 -18.09 -15.71
CA THR A 216 -8.05 -18.44 -14.57
C THR A 216 -9.14 -19.43 -14.96
N LEU A 217 -9.78 -19.22 -16.11
CA LEU A 217 -10.78 -20.15 -16.66
C LEU A 217 -10.18 -21.52 -16.95
N LEU A 218 -9.00 -21.58 -17.61
CA LEU A 218 -8.31 -22.86 -17.83
C LEU A 218 -8.02 -23.58 -16.52
N ARG A 219 -7.42 -22.87 -15.53
CA ARG A 219 -7.01 -23.45 -14.24
C ARG A 219 -8.20 -23.94 -13.44
N LEU A 220 -9.31 -23.21 -13.44
CA LEU A 220 -10.56 -23.65 -12.83
C LEU A 220 -11.07 -24.90 -13.48
N GLY A 221 -11.15 -24.92 -14.83
CA GLY A 221 -11.56 -26.12 -15.60
C GLY A 221 -10.71 -27.34 -15.29
N GLN A 222 -9.37 -27.18 -15.23
CA GLN A 222 -8.44 -28.23 -14.81
C GLN A 222 -8.74 -28.73 -13.39
N CYS A 223 -8.92 -27.83 -12.43
CA CYS A 223 -9.19 -28.21 -11.03
C CYS A 223 -10.54 -28.96 -10.91
N LEU A 224 -11.57 -28.52 -11.62
CA LEU A 224 -12.85 -29.19 -11.66
C LEU A 224 -12.73 -30.61 -12.26
N ALA A 225 -12.09 -30.73 -13.43
CA ALA A 225 -11.89 -32.03 -14.09
C ALA A 225 -11.10 -33.00 -13.20
N TYR A 226 -9.96 -32.56 -12.62
CA TYR A 226 -9.12 -33.41 -11.76
C TYR A 226 -9.75 -33.74 -10.40
N SER A 227 -10.77 -32.99 -9.98
CA SER A 227 -11.58 -33.32 -8.79
C SER A 227 -12.81 -34.19 -9.06
N GLY A 228 -12.99 -34.63 -10.33
CA GLY A 228 -14.14 -35.45 -10.77
C GLY A 228 -15.41 -34.66 -11.09
N ARG A 229 -15.35 -33.31 -11.12
CA ARG A 229 -16.47 -32.42 -11.41
C ARG A 229 -16.47 -32.01 -12.90
N THR A 230 -16.35 -32.98 -13.79
CA THR A 230 -16.23 -32.76 -15.26
C THR A 230 -17.43 -32.05 -15.87
N ALA A 231 -18.64 -32.32 -15.37
CA ALA A 231 -19.85 -31.62 -15.82
C ALA A 231 -19.80 -30.11 -15.57
N GLU A 232 -19.11 -29.68 -14.51
CA GLU A 232 -18.94 -28.26 -14.17
C GLU A 232 -17.72 -27.66 -14.89
N ALA A 233 -16.73 -28.47 -15.24
CA ALA A 233 -15.57 -28.01 -16.02
C ALA A 233 -15.96 -27.57 -17.45
N ALA A 234 -16.87 -28.31 -18.09
CA ALA A 234 -17.23 -28.06 -19.48
C ALA A 234 -17.74 -26.62 -19.76
N PRO A 235 -18.68 -26.04 -19.01
CA PRO A 235 -19.14 -24.66 -19.25
C PRO A 235 -18.04 -23.62 -18.97
N VAL A 236 -17.14 -23.88 -18.02
CA VAL A 236 -16.01 -22.99 -17.71
C VAL A 236 -15.01 -22.95 -18.88
N LEU A 237 -14.67 -24.12 -19.41
CA LEU A 237 -13.77 -24.25 -20.55
C LEU A 237 -14.40 -23.70 -21.84
N ALA A 238 -15.70 -23.93 -22.05
CA ALA A 238 -16.43 -23.35 -23.18
C ALA A 238 -16.37 -21.80 -23.14
N ARG A 239 -16.57 -21.20 -21.96
CA ARG A 239 -16.42 -19.76 -21.76
C ARG A 239 -15.04 -19.24 -22.17
N LEU A 240 -13.95 -19.99 -21.88
CA LEU A 240 -12.59 -19.63 -22.33
C LEU A 240 -12.53 -19.61 -23.87
N LEU A 241 -13.09 -20.61 -24.54
CA LEU A 241 -13.07 -20.71 -26.00
C LEU A 241 -13.87 -19.59 -26.67
N ASP A 242 -14.98 -19.20 -26.08
CA ASP A 242 -15.91 -18.21 -26.64
C ASP A 242 -15.42 -16.76 -26.37
N GLU A 243 -15.03 -16.45 -25.15
CA GLU A 243 -14.66 -15.10 -24.75
C GLU A 243 -13.19 -14.75 -25.09
N TYR A 244 -12.31 -15.77 -25.18
CA TYR A 244 -10.87 -15.59 -25.39
C TYR A 244 -10.31 -16.47 -26.51
N PRO A 245 -10.84 -16.40 -27.75
CA PRO A 245 -10.44 -17.30 -28.84
C PRO A 245 -8.98 -17.16 -29.28
N ALA A 246 -8.33 -16.03 -28.98
CA ALA A 246 -6.92 -15.77 -29.26
C ALA A 246 -5.98 -16.15 -28.10
N SER A 247 -6.52 -16.67 -26.98
CA SER A 247 -5.71 -17.04 -25.82
C SER A 247 -4.78 -18.23 -26.14
N PRO A 248 -3.54 -18.22 -25.61
CA PRO A 248 -2.63 -19.36 -25.74
C PRO A 248 -3.16 -20.64 -25.07
N PHE A 249 -4.17 -20.52 -24.20
CA PHE A 249 -4.76 -21.61 -23.44
C PHE A 249 -5.89 -22.37 -24.17
N VAL A 250 -6.33 -21.89 -25.32
CA VAL A 250 -7.42 -22.50 -26.13
C VAL A 250 -7.15 -23.97 -26.46
N LYS A 251 -5.89 -24.30 -26.82
CA LYS A 251 -5.52 -25.68 -27.15
C LYS A 251 -5.69 -26.61 -25.95
N ASP A 252 -5.21 -26.18 -24.78
CA ASP A 252 -5.29 -26.98 -23.56
C ASP A 252 -6.75 -27.14 -23.08
N ALA A 253 -7.58 -26.11 -23.25
CA ALA A 253 -9.00 -26.19 -22.93
C ALA A 253 -9.74 -27.21 -23.81
N ARG A 254 -9.46 -27.23 -25.10
CA ARG A 254 -10.05 -28.24 -26.02
C ARG A 254 -9.68 -29.66 -25.65
N LEU A 255 -8.39 -29.91 -25.36
CA LEU A 255 -7.91 -31.23 -24.93
C LEU A 255 -8.59 -31.73 -23.66
N LEU A 256 -8.92 -30.81 -22.73
CA LEU A 256 -9.63 -31.17 -21.50
C LEU A 256 -11.13 -31.46 -21.71
N MET A 257 -11.71 -30.95 -22.79
CA MET A 257 -13.14 -31.18 -23.16
C MET A 257 -13.31 -32.43 -24.00
N GLU A 258 -12.24 -32.93 -24.64
CA GLU A 258 -12.29 -34.17 -25.40
C GLU A 258 -12.57 -35.35 -24.43
N PRO A 259 -13.48 -36.26 -24.75
CA PRO A 259 -13.65 -37.47 -23.97
C PRO A 259 -12.36 -38.26 -23.95
N PRO A 260 -11.98 -38.92 -22.84
CA PRO A 260 -10.80 -39.73 -22.78
C PRO A 260 -10.84 -40.74 -23.94
N ALA A 261 -9.77 -40.79 -24.74
CA ALA A 261 -9.65 -41.73 -25.85
C ALA A 261 -9.97 -43.14 -25.32
N ASP A 262 -10.95 -43.81 -25.92
CA ASP A 262 -11.34 -45.15 -25.54
C ASP A 262 -10.11 -46.07 -25.69
N PRO A 263 -9.54 -46.65 -24.62
CA PRO A 263 -8.39 -47.53 -24.71
C PRO A 263 -8.69 -48.81 -25.50
N LYS A 264 -9.93 -49.01 -25.93
CA LYS A 264 -10.39 -50.13 -26.77
C LYS A 264 -10.66 -49.73 -28.23
N ALA A 265 -10.47 -48.47 -28.59
CA ALA A 265 -10.55 -48.10 -30.02
C ALA A 265 -9.34 -48.71 -30.75
N SER A 266 -9.51 -49.92 -31.25
CA SER A 266 -8.56 -50.62 -32.14
C SER A 266 -8.39 -49.74 -33.38
N PRO A 267 -7.12 -49.53 -33.89
CA PRO A 267 -6.95 -48.82 -35.14
C PRO A 267 -7.75 -49.53 -36.26
N ALA A 268 -8.54 -48.76 -36.98
CA ALA A 268 -9.32 -49.27 -38.09
C ALA A 268 -8.37 -50.07 -39.03
N PRO A 269 -8.76 -51.29 -39.49
CA PRO A 269 -7.93 -52.09 -40.35
C PRO A 269 -7.67 -51.34 -41.66
N GLY A 270 -6.36 -51.20 -41.99
CA GLY A 270 -5.85 -50.42 -43.10
C GLY A 270 -6.60 -50.68 -44.40
N GLN A 271 -6.94 -49.59 -45.06
CA GLN A 271 -7.17 -49.61 -46.50
C GLN A 271 -5.79 -49.69 -47.15
N LYS A 272 -5.55 -50.86 -47.83
CA LYS A 272 -4.46 -51.04 -48.76
C LYS A 272 -4.73 -50.29 -50.06
#